data_8a9cbe3101509e96acd97a1f2b09b000
#
_entry.id   8a9cbe3101509e96acd97a1f2b09b000
#
_cell.length_a   1.000
_cell.length_b   1.000
_cell.length_c   1.000
_cell.angle_alpha   90.00
_cell.angle_beta   90.00
_cell.angle_gamma   90.00
#
_symmetry.space_group_name_H-M   'P 1'
#
loop_
_entity.id
_entity.type
_entity.pdbx_description
1 polymer ?
#
loop_
_entity_poly.entity_id
_entity_poly.type
_entity_poly.pdbx_seq_one_letter_code
_entity_poly.pdbx_strand_id
1 'polypeptide(L)'
;EKAITCFRHAMSFDLPYTRLPHPKYKGKRIPAFDMIKFSVNLHRGCFGGCAFCTISAHQGKFIVSRSKESILREVKAITEMPDFKGYLSDLGGPSANMYAMKGDDPKKCRKCKRPSCIHPKVCPNLNTDHRPLLDIYHAVDALPGIKKSFIGSGVRYDLLLHESKDPAINRAAREYTRELI
;
A
#
# COMPACT_ATOMS: atom_id res chain seq x y z
N GLU A 1 11.25 -5.93 20.26
CA GLU A 1 11.83 -5.75 18.91
C GLU A 1 10.77 -5.53 17.82
N LYS A 2 9.74 -6.40 17.70
CA LYS A 2 8.70 -6.25 16.65
C LYS A 2 7.90 -4.95 16.76
N ALA A 3 7.58 -4.49 17.97
CA ALA A 3 6.88 -3.23 18.19
C ALA A 3 7.75 -2.02 17.80
N ILE A 4 9.04 -2.07 18.10
CA ILE A 4 10.01 -1.01 17.76
C ILE A 4 10.18 -0.92 16.23
N THR A 5 10.25 -2.05 15.53
CA THR A 5 10.34 -2.10 14.08
C THR A 5 9.09 -1.51 13.42
N CYS A 6 7.91 -1.87 13.92
CA CYS A 6 6.63 -1.33 13.45
C CYS A 6 6.54 0.20 13.65
N PHE A 7 6.94 0.69 14.82
CA PHE A 7 6.98 2.12 15.14
C PHE A 7 7.98 2.89 14.25
N ARG A 8 9.18 2.36 14.06
CA ARG A 8 10.19 2.97 13.16
C ARG A 8 9.70 3.06 11.71
N HIS A 9 9.02 2.03 11.21
CA HIS A 9 8.47 2.05 9.86
C HIS A 9 7.36 3.11 9.72
N ALA A 10 6.46 3.24 10.69
CA ALA A 10 5.42 4.25 10.67
C ALA A 10 6.01 5.67 10.68
N MET A 11 6.97 5.95 11.55
CA MET A 11 7.63 7.26 11.62
C MET A 11 8.41 7.64 10.36
N SER A 12 8.97 6.66 9.64
CA SER A 12 9.76 6.96 8.45
C SER A 12 8.95 7.61 7.32
N PHE A 13 7.64 7.46 7.30
CA PHE A 13 6.78 8.08 6.30
C PHE A 13 6.56 9.58 6.53
N ASP A 14 6.70 10.06 7.76
CA ASP A 14 6.44 11.46 8.12
C ASP A 14 7.74 12.30 8.19
N LEU A 15 8.87 11.74 7.76
CA LEU A 15 10.11 12.48 7.64
C LEU A 15 10.03 13.51 6.50
N PRO A 16 10.72 14.66 6.63
CA PRO A 16 10.65 15.74 5.64
C PRO A 16 11.50 15.42 4.39
N TYR A 17 11.08 14.46 3.61
CA TYR A 17 11.73 14.13 2.33
C TYR A 17 11.46 15.21 1.29
N THR A 18 12.50 15.60 0.57
CA THR A 18 12.40 16.60 -0.51
C THR A 18 11.65 16.08 -1.74
N ARG A 19 11.52 14.77 -1.89
CA ARG A 19 10.99 14.09 -3.10
C ARG A 19 11.72 14.47 -4.39
N LEU A 20 12.94 14.97 -4.29
CA LEU A 20 13.76 15.38 -5.41
C LEU A 20 14.99 14.47 -5.54
N PRO A 21 15.56 14.33 -6.73
CA PRO A 21 16.83 13.65 -6.94
C PRO A 21 17.96 14.32 -6.14
N HIS A 22 18.97 13.53 -5.79
CA HIS A 22 20.16 14.08 -5.12
C HIS A 22 20.79 15.20 -5.97
N PRO A 23 21.28 16.32 -5.38
CA PRO A 23 21.80 17.47 -6.11
C PRO A 23 22.90 17.18 -7.14
N LYS A 24 23.67 16.08 -6.97
CA LYS A 24 24.67 15.62 -7.96
C LYS A 24 24.10 15.30 -9.35
N TYR A 25 22.78 15.09 -9.44
CA TYR A 25 22.07 14.82 -10.70
C TYR A 25 21.42 16.06 -11.31
N LYS A 26 21.69 17.26 -10.77
CA LYS A 26 21.14 18.50 -11.30
C LYS A 26 21.42 18.63 -12.80
N GLY A 27 20.37 18.91 -13.58
CA GLY A 27 20.45 19.02 -15.04
C GLY A 27 20.48 17.68 -15.79
N LYS A 28 20.44 16.53 -15.08
CA LYS A 28 20.36 15.20 -15.71
C LYS A 28 18.96 14.62 -15.53
N ARG A 29 18.40 14.09 -16.61
CA ARG A 29 17.15 13.33 -16.55
C ARG A 29 17.41 11.94 -15.96
N ILE A 30 16.59 11.51 -15.01
CA ILE A 30 16.63 10.18 -14.40
C ILE A 30 15.31 9.49 -14.73
N PRO A 31 15.25 8.60 -15.76
CA PRO A 31 14.01 7.97 -16.19
C PRO A 31 13.29 7.22 -15.07
N ALA A 32 14.01 6.50 -14.22
CA ALA A 32 13.43 5.77 -13.07
C ALA A 32 12.75 6.73 -12.06
N PHE A 33 13.33 7.91 -11.83
CA PHE A 33 12.71 8.92 -10.97
C PHE A 33 11.43 9.48 -11.61
N ASP A 34 11.45 9.76 -12.92
CA ASP A 34 10.28 10.26 -13.65
C ASP A 34 9.07 9.31 -13.55
N MET A 35 9.32 8.00 -13.48
CA MET A 35 8.27 6.98 -13.34
C MET A 35 7.60 6.97 -11.96
N ILE A 36 8.37 7.27 -10.89
CA ILE A 36 7.91 7.06 -9.51
C ILE A 36 7.71 8.36 -8.72
N LYS A 37 8.11 9.52 -9.24
CA LYS A 37 8.09 10.80 -8.49
C LYS A 37 6.73 11.18 -7.94
N PHE A 38 5.65 10.75 -8.58
CA PHE A 38 4.26 10.98 -8.17
C PHE A 38 3.59 9.73 -7.61
N SER A 39 4.35 8.82 -7.03
CA SER A 39 3.83 7.66 -6.32
C SER A 39 3.78 7.90 -4.81
N VAL A 40 2.83 7.27 -4.14
CA VAL A 40 2.69 7.30 -2.68
C VAL A 40 2.62 5.88 -2.14
N ASN A 41 3.50 5.57 -1.21
CA ASN A 41 3.51 4.28 -0.54
C ASN A 41 2.55 4.29 0.64
N LEU A 42 1.56 3.39 0.66
CA LEU A 42 0.50 3.33 1.68
C LEU A 42 0.87 2.45 2.88
N HIS A 43 1.71 1.45 2.67
CA HIS A 43 2.09 0.49 3.71
C HIS A 43 3.42 -0.19 3.42
N ARG A 44 3.97 -0.83 4.42
CA ARG A 44 5.13 -1.74 4.33
C ARG A 44 4.73 -3.12 4.78
N GLY A 45 5.57 -4.10 4.42
CA GLY A 45 5.33 -5.52 4.69
C GLY A 45 4.51 -6.20 3.61
N CYS A 46 4.61 -7.52 3.56
CA CYS A 46 3.87 -8.35 2.62
C CYS A 46 3.71 -9.76 3.19
N PHE A 47 2.49 -10.24 3.27
CA PHE A 47 2.19 -11.61 3.73
C PHE A 47 2.07 -12.62 2.58
N GLY A 48 2.46 -12.23 1.36
CA GLY A 48 2.41 -13.10 0.18
C GLY A 48 3.31 -14.32 0.27
N GLY A 49 4.53 -14.14 0.79
CA GLY A 49 5.49 -15.24 1.00
C GLY A 49 5.91 -15.93 -0.30
N CYS A 50 5.99 -15.20 -1.42
CA CYS A 50 6.41 -15.74 -2.72
C CYS A 50 7.86 -16.22 -2.66
N ALA A 51 8.16 -17.38 -3.23
CA ALA A 51 9.46 -18.04 -3.13
C ALA A 51 10.61 -17.21 -3.75
N PHE A 52 10.33 -16.40 -4.75
CA PHE A 52 11.32 -15.56 -5.44
C PHE A 52 11.49 -14.16 -4.80
N CYS A 53 10.64 -13.79 -3.84
CA CYS A 53 10.55 -12.41 -3.35
C CYS A 53 11.06 -12.27 -1.92
N THR A 54 11.96 -11.32 -1.68
CA THR A 54 12.55 -11.06 -0.36
C THR A 54 11.80 -10.01 0.46
N ILE A 55 10.73 -9.39 -0.05
CA ILE A 55 9.99 -8.33 0.64
C ILE A 55 9.49 -8.78 2.02
N SER A 56 8.91 -9.97 2.13
CA SER A 56 8.43 -10.50 3.41
C SER A 56 9.56 -10.71 4.43
N ALA A 57 10.78 -11.05 3.97
CA ALA A 57 11.95 -11.17 4.83
C ALA A 57 12.52 -9.81 5.22
N HIS A 58 12.58 -8.85 4.28
CA HIS A 58 13.18 -7.53 4.46
C HIS A 58 12.26 -6.57 5.24
N GLN A 59 11.00 -6.44 4.83
CA GLN A 59 10.04 -5.52 5.44
C GLN A 59 9.16 -6.17 6.52
N GLY A 60 9.17 -7.49 6.59
CA GLY A 60 8.33 -8.27 7.48
C GLY A 60 7.04 -8.75 6.82
N LYS A 61 6.42 -9.72 7.47
CA LYS A 61 5.17 -10.36 7.03
C LYS A 61 3.93 -9.58 7.47
N PHE A 62 4.03 -8.76 8.51
CA PHE A 62 2.92 -7.95 9.00
C PHE A 62 2.83 -6.65 8.23
N ILE A 63 1.62 -6.31 7.82
CA ILE A 63 1.36 -5.04 7.15
C ILE A 63 1.40 -3.91 8.19
N VAL A 64 2.21 -2.90 7.90
CA VAL A 64 2.31 -1.65 8.65
C VAL A 64 1.76 -0.55 7.77
N SER A 65 0.50 -0.21 7.97
CA SER A 65 -0.22 0.79 7.16
C SER A 65 -0.02 2.20 7.73
N ARG A 66 0.07 3.16 6.85
CA ARG A 66 0.06 4.59 7.19
C ARG A 66 -1.34 5.03 7.60
N SER A 67 -1.42 6.10 8.38
CA SER A 67 -2.69 6.76 8.62
C SER A 67 -3.17 7.50 7.36
N LYS A 68 -4.48 7.68 7.24
CA LYS A 68 -5.11 8.43 6.15
C LYS A 68 -4.57 9.87 6.08
N GLU A 69 -4.42 10.52 7.24
CA GLU A 69 -3.91 11.89 7.35
C GLU A 69 -2.46 12.00 6.84
N SER A 70 -1.60 11.02 7.16
CA SER A 70 -0.22 10.98 6.65
C SER A 70 -0.19 10.85 5.12
N ILE A 71 -1.05 10.00 4.55
CA ILE A 71 -1.17 9.82 3.10
C ILE A 71 -1.66 11.10 2.44
N LEU A 72 -2.75 11.70 2.94
CA LEU A 72 -3.32 12.93 2.37
C LEU A 72 -2.37 14.12 2.45
N ARG A 73 -1.56 14.24 3.53
CA ARG A 73 -0.51 15.27 3.62
C ARG A 73 0.53 15.10 2.50
N GLU A 74 0.98 13.88 2.25
CA GLU A 74 1.97 13.62 1.19
C GLU A 74 1.39 13.88 -0.20
N VAL A 75 0.16 13.44 -0.46
CA VAL A 75 -0.54 13.72 -1.71
C VAL A 75 -0.67 15.23 -1.93
N LYS A 76 -1.06 15.99 -0.90
CA LYS A 76 -1.14 17.46 -0.99
C LYS A 76 0.21 18.08 -1.33
N ALA A 77 1.31 17.62 -0.73
CA ALA A 77 2.66 18.10 -1.09
C ALA A 77 3.01 17.77 -2.54
N ILE A 78 2.54 16.64 -3.09
CA ILE A 78 2.72 16.30 -4.51
C ILE A 78 1.93 17.26 -5.40
N THR A 79 0.72 17.68 -5.03
CA THR A 79 -0.08 18.62 -5.84
C THR A 79 0.59 19.99 -5.98
N GLU A 80 1.49 20.34 -5.05
CA GLU A 80 2.26 21.59 -5.08
C GLU A 80 3.55 21.49 -5.91
N MET A 81 3.89 20.31 -6.44
CA MET A 81 5.09 20.12 -7.27
C MET A 81 4.90 20.73 -8.68
N PRO A 82 5.91 21.45 -9.24
CA PRO A 82 5.77 22.21 -10.49
C PRO A 82 5.34 21.38 -11.71
N ASP A 83 5.77 20.13 -11.79
CA ASP A 83 5.50 19.25 -12.93
C ASP A 83 4.27 18.39 -12.75
N PHE A 84 3.56 18.50 -11.62
CA PHE A 84 2.40 17.68 -11.35
C PHE A 84 1.22 18.08 -12.23
N LYS A 85 0.61 17.10 -12.90
CA LYS A 85 -0.51 17.32 -13.84
C LYS A 85 -1.85 16.75 -13.36
N GLY A 86 -1.92 16.37 -12.10
CA GLY A 86 -3.12 15.80 -11.48
C GLY A 86 -3.18 14.28 -11.47
N TYR A 87 -2.11 13.58 -11.87
CA TYR A 87 -2.09 12.12 -11.96
C TYR A 87 -1.07 11.52 -10.99
N LEU A 88 -1.54 10.71 -10.04
CA LEU A 88 -0.66 9.88 -9.22
C LEU A 88 -0.35 8.59 -9.97
N SER A 89 0.94 8.29 -10.16
CA SER A 89 1.38 7.12 -10.91
C SER A 89 1.20 5.80 -10.16
N ASP A 90 1.22 5.84 -8.84
CA ASP A 90 0.93 4.71 -7.97
C ASP A 90 0.46 5.19 -6.59
N LEU A 91 -0.64 4.63 -6.13
CA LEU A 91 -1.13 4.76 -4.77
C LEU A 91 -1.20 3.34 -4.19
N GLY A 92 -0.07 2.83 -3.72
CA GLY A 92 0.05 1.41 -3.41
C GLY A 92 1.11 1.05 -2.39
N GLY A 93 1.71 -0.11 -2.55
CA GLY A 93 2.70 -0.65 -1.63
C GLY A 93 3.37 -1.90 -2.19
N PRO A 94 4.08 -2.71 -1.38
CA PRO A 94 4.71 -3.95 -1.82
C PRO A 94 3.75 -4.93 -2.51
N SER A 95 2.46 -4.81 -2.19
CA SER A 95 1.34 -5.39 -2.93
C SER A 95 0.17 -4.42 -2.78
N ALA A 96 -0.35 -3.89 -3.88
CA ALA A 96 -1.26 -2.75 -3.89
C ALA A 96 -2.47 -2.90 -2.96
N ASN A 97 -3.07 -4.09 -2.91
CA ASN A 97 -4.30 -4.35 -2.18
C ASN A 97 -4.12 -5.06 -0.82
N MET A 98 -3.02 -4.78 -0.11
CA MET A 98 -2.81 -5.30 1.25
C MET A 98 -2.96 -4.24 2.36
N TYR A 99 -3.30 -3.00 2.01
CA TYR A 99 -3.46 -1.91 2.98
C TYR A 99 -4.48 -2.26 4.08
N ALA A 100 -4.11 -2.02 5.33
CA ALA A 100 -4.89 -2.29 6.54
C ALA A 100 -5.23 -3.77 6.80
N MET A 101 -4.82 -4.71 5.95
CA MET A 101 -5.09 -6.12 6.14
C MET A 101 -4.24 -6.71 7.26
N LYS A 102 -4.87 -7.48 8.13
CA LYS A 102 -4.24 -8.11 9.29
C LYS A 102 -5.01 -9.37 9.70
N GLY A 103 -4.43 -10.17 10.58
CA GLY A 103 -5.16 -11.27 11.19
C GLY A 103 -6.13 -10.78 12.25
N ASP A 104 -7.35 -11.33 12.27
CA ASP A 104 -8.39 -11.00 13.24
C ASP A 104 -7.96 -11.36 14.67
N ASP A 105 -7.25 -12.49 14.84
CA ASP A 105 -6.61 -12.87 16.10
C ASP A 105 -5.09 -12.68 16.04
N PRO A 106 -4.55 -11.59 16.61
CA PRO A 106 -3.11 -11.34 16.63
C PRO A 106 -2.30 -12.37 17.42
N LYS A 107 -2.91 -13.07 18.40
CA LYS A 107 -2.22 -14.10 19.20
C LYS A 107 -1.90 -15.31 18.32
N LYS A 108 -2.83 -15.72 17.45
CA LYS A 108 -2.60 -16.75 16.43
C LYS A 108 -1.50 -16.35 15.46
N CYS A 109 -1.53 -15.11 14.97
CA CYS A 109 -0.52 -14.60 14.05
C CYS A 109 0.89 -14.61 14.63
N ARG A 110 1.05 -14.24 15.92
CA ARG A 110 2.37 -14.25 16.58
C ARG A 110 3.01 -15.63 16.67
N LYS A 111 2.20 -16.68 16.77
CA LYS A 111 2.67 -18.07 16.87
C LYS A 111 2.75 -18.75 15.48
N CYS A 112 2.23 -18.12 14.45
CA CYS A 112 2.12 -18.71 13.13
C CYS A 112 3.47 -18.85 12.43
N LYS A 113 3.78 -20.06 11.95
CA LYS A 113 4.99 -20.39 11.20
C LYS A 113 4.77 -20.48 9.68
N ARG A 114 3.54 -20.27 9.20
CA ARG A 114 3.27 -20.32 7.76
C ARG A 114 4.07 -19.23 7.02
N PRO A 115 4.73 -19.56 5.92
CA PRO A 115 5.47 -18.57 5.10
C PRO A 115 4.52 -17.59 4.41
N SER A 116 3.32 -18.02 4.02
CA SER A 116 2.31 -17.24 3.33
C SER A 116 0.97 -17.24 4.05
N CYS A 117 0.26 -16.11 4.04
CA CYS A 117 -1.13 -16.03 4.52
C CYS A 117 -2.16 -16.28 3.40
N ILE A 118 -1.73 -16.41 2.16
CA ILE A 118 -2.61 -16.56 0.99
C ILE A 118 -2.37 -17.86 0.22
N HIS A 119 -1.21 -18.50 0.37
CA HIS A 119 -0.90 -19.76 -0.29
C HIS A 119 -0.75 -20.91 0.73
N PRO A 120 -1.22 -22.14 0.40
CA PRO A 120 -2.03 -22.60 -0.75
C PRO A 120 -3.50 -22.14 -0.71
N LYS A 121 -3.95 -21.64 0.42
CA LYS A 121 -5.30 -21.05 0.62
C LYS A 121 -5.20 -19.83 1.51
N VAL A 122 -6.08 -18.86 1.29
CA VAL A 122 -6.21 -17.68 2.15
C VAL A 122 -6.43 -18.14 3.60
N CYS A 123 -5.68 -17.55 4.51
CA CYS A 123 -5.73 -17.91 5.93
C CYS A 123 -7.10 -17.52 6.50
N PRO A 124 -7.82 -18.45 7.17
CA PRO A 124 -9.13 -18.12 7.75
C PRO A 124 -9.06 -17.03 8.84
N ASN A 125 -7.87 -16.74 9.37
CA ASN A 125 -7.63 -15.66 10.32
C ASN A 125 -7.22 -14.34 9.65
N LEU A 126 -7.19 -14.26 8.31
CA LEU A 126 -6.84 -13.05 7.58
C LEU A 126 -8.10 -12.25 7.27
N ASN A 127 -8.14 -11.01 7.72
CA ASN A 127 -9.13 -10.04 7.26
C ASN A 127 -8.74 -9.55 5.86
N THR A 128 -9.62 -9.74 4.89
CA THR A 128 -9.41 -9.36 3.47
C THR A 128 -10.23 -8.14 3.07
N ASP A 129 -10.60 -7.30 4.03
CA ASP A 129 -11.44 -6.14 3.82
C ASP A 129 -10.73 -5.03 3.01
N HIS A 130 -11.26 -4.69 1.84
CA HIS A 130 -10.75 -3.64 0.98
C HIS A 130 -11.36 -2.25 1.25
N ARG A 131 -12.37 -2.13 2.13
CA ARG A 131 -13.02 -0.85 2.45
C ARG A 131 -12.04 0.23 2.93
N PRO A 132 -11.06 -0.05 3.82
CA PRO A 132 -10.10 0.96 4.24
C PRO A 132 -9.23 1.47 3.07
N LEU A 133 -8.94 0.63 2.09
CA LEU A 133 -8.18 1.02 0.90
C LEU A 133 -9.03 1.86 -0.05
N LEU A 134 -10.27 1.46 -0.31
CA LEU A 134 -11.23 2.25 -1.10
C LEU A 134 -11.43 3.65 -0.50
N ASP A 135 -11.58 3.76 0.83
CA ASP A 135 -11.70 5.05 1.52
C ASP A 135 -10.47 5.96 1.29
N ILE A 136 -9.27 5.38 1.17
CA ILE A 136 -8.06 6.14 0.80
C ILE A 136 -8.17 6.66 -0.64
N TYR A 137 -8.53 5.81 -1.61
CA TYR A 137 -8.65 6.22 -3.01
C TYR A 137 -9.71 7.31 -3.19
N HIS A 138 -10.90 7.13 -2.61
CA HIS A 138 -11.96 8.14 -2.66
C HIS A 138 -11.52 9.47 -2.03
N ALA A 139 -10.86 9.41 -0.88
CA ALA A 139 -10.38 10.61 -0.22
C ALA A 139 -9.26 11.33 -1.01
N VAL A 140 -8.38 10.59 -1.66
CA VAL A 140 -7.32 11.14 -2.50
C VAL A 140 -7.89 11.75 -3.78
N ASP A 141 -8.78 11.03 -4.46
CA ASP A 141 -9.38 11.51 -5.71
C ASP A 141 -10.31 12.72 -5.49
N ALA A 142 -10.79 12.94 -4.27
CA ALA A 142 -11.56 14.13 -3.88
C ALA A 142 -10.68 15.37 -3.59
N LEU A 143 -9.35 15.23 -3.53
CA LEU A 143 -8.47 16.38 -3.25
C LEU A 143 -8.39 17.33 -4.44
N PRO A 144 -8.37 18.65 -4.21
CA PRO A 144 -8.13 19.63 -5.26
C PRO A 144 -6.77 19.38 -5.95
N GLY A 145 -6.78 19.42 -7.29
CA GLY A 145 -5.58 19.19 -8.08
C GLY A 145 -5.32 17.72 -8.47
N ILE A 146 -6.06 16.78 -7.90
CA ILE A 146 -6.04 15.37 -8.34
C ILE A 146 -7.12 15.15 -9.41
N LYS A 147 -6.72 14.54 -10.52
CA LYS A 147 -7.61 14.10 -11.60
C LYS A 147 -7.86 12.60 -11.53
N LYS A 148 -6.83 11.83 -11.21
CA LYS A 148 -6.90 10.38 -11.08
C LYS A 148 -5.69 9.82 -10.33
N SER A 149 -5.94 8.86 -9.47
CA SER A 149 -4.91 7.99 -8.88
C SER A 149 -4.90 6.62 -9.57
N PHE A 150 -3.69 6.10 -9.83
CA PHE A 150 -3.50 4.81 -10.50
C PHE A 150 -2.87 3.80 -9.55
N ILE A 151 -3.02 2.52 -9.91
CA ILE A 151 -2.31 1.41 -9.30
C ILE A 151 -1.16 1.04 -10.21
N GLY A 152 0.08 1.37 -9.82
CA GLY A 152 1.31 0.95 -10.49
C GLY A 152 1.93 -0.29 -9.86
N SER A 153 1.57 -0.58 -8.62
CA SER A 153 2.01 -1.75 -7.86
C SER A 153 1.25 -3.02 -8.24
N GLY A 154 1.85 -4.18 -7.98
CA GLY A 154 1.20 -5.47 -8.26
C GLY A 154 -0.01 -5.74 -7.36
N VAL A 155 -1.10 -6.19 -7.96
CA VAL A 155 -2.35 -6.55 -7.28
C VAL A 155 -2.40 -8.05 -7.00
N ARG A 156 -2.88 -8.42 -5.81
CA ARG A 156 -3.10 -9.82 -5.42
C ARG A 156 -4.52 -10.22 -5.74
N TYR A 157 -4.71 -10.87 -6.88
CA TYR A 157 -6.02 -11.35 -7.34
C TYR A 157 -6.61 -12.44 -6.44
N ASP A 158 -5.77 -13.24 -5.79
CA ASP A 158 -6.21 -14.24 -4.81
C ASP A 158 -6.96 -13.64 -3.62
N LEU A 159 -6.67 -12.38 -3.24
CA LEU A 159 -7.42 -11.64 -2.22
C LEU A 159 -8.75 -11.10 -2.75
N LEU A 160 -8.82 -10.74 -4.03
CA LEU A 160 -10.05 -10.23 -4.67
C LEU A 160 -11.04 -11.35 -4.98
N LEU A 161 -10.52 -12.53 -5.35
CA LEU A 161 -11.32 -13.71 -5.67
C LEU A 161 -11.69 -14.54 -4.44
N HIS A 162 -11.16 -14.18 -3.26
CA HIS A 162 -11.48 -14.86 -2.02
C HIS A 162 -12.89 -14.51 -1.55
N GLU A 163 -13.73 -15.53 -1.38
CA GLU A 163 -15.05 -15.36 -0.80
C GLU A 163 -14.99 -15.39 0.73
N SER A 164 -15.20 -14.22 1.32
CA SER A 164 -15.39 -14.06 2.76
C SER A 164 -16.79 -14.49 3.18
N LYS A 165 -16.93 -14.90 4.43
CA LYS A 165 -18.25 -15.14 5.06
C LYS A 165 -19.05 -13.83 5.23
N ASP A 166 -18.38 -12.69 5.27
CA ASP A 166 -19.02 -11.38 5.34
C ASP A 166 -19.32 -10.85 3.92
N PRO A 167 -20.60 -10.71 3.54
CA PRO A 167 -20.98 -10.18 2.23
C PRO A 167 -20.49 -8.75 1.98
N ALA A 168 -20.24 -7.95 3.03
CA ALA A 168 -19.74 -6.60 2.90
C ALA A 168 -18.28 -6.58 2.41
N ILE A 169 -17.45 -7.52 2.86
CA ILE A 169 -16.08 -7.70 2.38
C ILE A 169 -16.07 -8.10 0.90
N ASN A 170 -16.97 -9.03 0.51
CA ASN A 170 -17.08 -9.45 -0.90
C ASN A 170 -17.54 -8.31 -1.81
N ARG A 171 -18.46 -7.45 -1.33
CA ARG A 171 -18.85 -6.24 -2.08
C ARG A 171 -17.68 -5.28 -2.26
N ALA A 172 -16.91 -5.02 -1.21
CA ALA A 172 -15.75 -4.14 -1.27
C ALA A 172 -14.67 -4.67 -2.24
N ALA A 173 -14.43 -5.98 -2.31
CA ALA A 173 -13.51 -6.57 -3.27
C ALA A 173 -13.98 -6.36 -4.72
N ARG A 174 -15.28 -6.51 -4.98
CA ARG A 174 -15.87 -6.25 -6.31
C ARG A 174 -15.84 -4.76 -6.67
N GLU A 175 -16.11 -3.87 -5.72
CA GLU A 175 -16.03 -2.44 -5.90
C GLU A 175 -14.59 -2.02 -6.24
N TYR A 176 -13.61 -2.49 -5.48
CA TYR A 176 -12.20 -2.27 -5.77
C TYR A 176 -11.81 -2.71 -7.18
N THR A 177 -12.26 -3.90 -7.60
CA THR A 177 -12.01 -4.40 -8.96
C THR A 177 -12.65 -3.51 -10.03
N ARG A 178 -13.91 -3.11 -9.84
CA ARG A 178 -14.64 -2.31 -10.81
C ARG A 178 -14.10 -0.88 -10.98
N GLU A 179 -13.63 -0.26 -9.89
CA GLU A 179 -13.25 1.15 -9.88
C GLU A 179 -11.77 1.38 -10.18
N LEU A 180 -10.93 0.42 -9.82
CA LEU A 180 -9.48 0.62 -9.79
C LEU A 180 -8.70 -0.33 -10.72
N ILE A 181 -9.29 -1.43 -11.19
CA ILE A 181 -8.69 -2.40 -12.11
C ILE A 181 -9.49 -2.44 -13.42
#